data_3220231e75911b0bba54117816e34681
#
_entry.id   3220231e75911b0bba54117816e34681
#
_cell.length_a   1.000
_cell.length_b   1.000
_cell.length_c   1.000
_cell.angle_alpha   90.00
_cell.angle_beta   90.00
_cell.angle_gamma   90.00
#
_symmetry.space_group_name_H-M   'P 1'
#
loop_
_entity.id
_entity.type
_entity.pdbx_description
1 polymer ?
#
loop_
_entity_poly.entity_id
_entity_poly.type
_entity_poly.pdbx_seq_one_letter_code
_entity_poly.pdbx_strand_id
1 'polypeptide(L)'
;MERIAIGADHAGRSLKEEIIAFLQDAGYPVEDMGTYGDESVDYPDYALKVARAVATGAADLGILICGTGIGMSIAANKVRGIRAAVATDCYMAQMAREHNDANNLCLGGRVVGPGLALEIVRTFLQSRFAGGRHARRVEKIRAAETPSPSPPSRQ
;
A
#
# COMPACT_ATOMS: atom_id res chain seq x y z
N MET A 1 12.70 -4.16 -12.81
CA MET A 1 11.84 -3.21 -12.07
C MET A 1 10.68 -3.93 -11.39
N GLU A 2 10.28 -3.46 -10.25
CA GLU A 2 9.13 -4.01 -9.54
C GLU A 2 7.85 -3.84 -10.34
N ARG A 3 7.00 -4.86 -10.28
CA ARG A 3 5.63 -4.81 -10.82
C ARG A 3 4.74 -4.16 -9.78
N ILE A 4 4.00 -3.14 -10.18
CA ILE A 4 3.18 -2.33 -9.27
C ILE A 4 1.70 -2.63 -9.53
N ALA A 5 0.96 -3.02 -8.48
CA ALA A 5 -0.49 -3.03 -8.50
C ALA A 5 -0.99 -1.74 -7.84
N ILE A 6 -1.93 -1.06 -8.46
CA ILE A 6 -2.49 0.18 -7.93
C ILE A 6 -4.01 0.15 -7.92
N GLY A 7 -4.60 0.63 -6.84
CA GLY A 7 -6.05 0.72 -6.69
C GLY A 7 -6.45 1.94 -5.88
N ALA A 8 -7.66 2.39 -6.10
CA ALA A 8 -8.24 3.54 -5.40
C ALA A 8 -9.76 3.41 -5.30
N ASP A 9 -10.34 4.11 -4.35
CA ASP A 9 -11.76 4.40 -4.38
C ASP A 9 -12.03 5.68 -5.21
N HIS A 10 -13.27 6.14 -5.21
CA HIS A 10 -13.67 7.33 -5.96
C HIS A 10 -12.94 8.61 -5.51
N ALA A 11 -12.55 8.71 -4.23
CA ALA A 11 -11.80 9.86 -3.72
C ALA A 11 -10.34 9.86 -4.16
N GLY A 12 -9.79 8.69 -4.48
CA GLY A 12 -8.39 8.54 -4.90
C GLY A 12 -8.20 8.32 -6.40
N ARG A 13 -9.27 8.17 -7.18
CA ARG A 13 -9.18 7.81 -8.60
C ARG A 13 -8.36 8.81 -9.41
N SER A 14 -8.61 10.09 -9.25
CA SER A 14 -7.88 11.13 -9.99
C SER A 14 -6.37 11.07 -9.72
N LEU A 15 -6.00 10.97 -8.45
CA LEU A 15 -4.59 10.83 -8.07
C LEU A 15 -3.99 9.52 -8.58
N LYS A 16 -4.76 8.42 -8.56
CA LYS A 16 -4.34 7.14 -9.13
C LYS A 16 -3.92 7.28 -10.58
N GLU A 17 -4.69 7.97 -11.40
CA GLU A 17 -4.39 8.17 -12.81
C GLU A 17 -3.09 8.95 -13.02
N GLU A 18 -2.84 9.97 -12.22
CA GLU A 18 -1.59 10.74 -12.27
C GLU A 18 -0.38 9.88 -11.87
N ILE A 19 -0.54 9.05 -10.84
CA ILE A 19 0.52 8.14 -10.40
C ILE A 19 0.80 7.08 -11.47
N ILE A 20 -0.22 6.55 -12.11
CA ILE A 20 -0.05 5.56 -13.21
C ILE A 20 0.77 6.19 -14.34
N ALA A 21 0.43 7.40 -14.78
CA ALA A 21 1.17 8.09 -15.82
C ALA A 21 2.65 8.28 -15.44
N PHE A 22 2.91 8.70 -14.21
CA PHE A 22 4.26 8.87 -13.68
C PHE A 22 5.04 7.54 -13.67
N LEU A 23 4.41 6.46 -13.23
CA LEU A 23 5.05 5.14 -13.16
C LEU A 23 5.35 4.58 -14.56
N GLN A 24 4.43 4.74 -15.48
CA GLN A 24 4.61 4.29 -16.88
C GLN A 24 5.75 5.06 -17.55
N ASP A 25 5.83 6.37 -17.37
CA ASP A 25 6.93 7.20 -17.87
C ASP A 25 8.28 6.77 -17.28
N ALA A 26 8.29 6.33 -16.04
CA ALA A 26 9.49 5.81 -15.38
C ALA A 26 9.82 4.35 -15.75
N GLY A 27 8.99 3.69 -16.54
CA GLY A 27 9.22 2.34 -17.05
C GLY A 27 8.73 1.22 -16.15
N TYR A 28 7.97 1.51 -15.09
CA TYR A 28 7.41 0.47 -14.21
C TYR A 28 6.24 -0.24 -14.88
N PRO A 29 6.19 -1.59 -14.82
CA PRO A 29 4.97 -2.32 -15.15
C PRO A 29 3.90 -2.03 -14.09
N VAL A 30 2.74 -1.52 -14.54
CA VAL A 30 1.65 -1.12 -13.63
C VAL A 30 0.37 -1.83 -14.03
N GLU A 31 -0.29 -2.44 -13.04
CA GLU A 31 -1.63 -3.00 -13.19
C GLU A 31 -2.63 -2.11 -12.46
N ASP A 32 -3.53 -1.50 -13.22
CA ASP A 32 -4.62 -0.68 -12.66
C ASP A 32 -5.78 -1.58 -12.25
N MET A 33 -6.01 -1.69 -10.95
CA MET A 33 -7.07 -2.52 -10.37
C MET A 33 -8.36 -1.76 -10.05
N GLY A 34 -8.48 -0.51 -10.53
CA GLY A 34 -9.68 0.31 -10.34
C GLY A 34 -9.60 1.15 -9.05
N THR A 35 -10.64 1.95 -8.75
CA THR A 35 -11.85 2.12 -9.56
C THR A 35 -11.58 2.98 -10.80
N TYR A 36 -12.51 2.95 -11.77
CA TYR A 36 -12.33 3.64 -13.05
C TYR A 36 -13.30 4.80 -13.26
N GLY A 37 -14.24 5.00 -12.34
CA GLY A 37 -15.28 5.99 -12.44
C GLY A 37 -15.37 6.90 -11.21
N ASP A 38 -16.34 7.83 -11.25
CA ASP A 38 -16.58 8.78 -10.17
C ASP A 38 -17.65 8.33 -9.18
N GLU A 39 -18.30 7.18 -9.45
CA GLU A 39 -19.31 6.63 -8.57
C GLU A 39 -18.71 6.21 -7.23
N SER A 40 -19.47 6.41 -6.16
CA SER A 40 -19.06 5.98 -4.83
C SER A 40 -18.88 4.47 -4.78
N VAL A 41 -17.72 4.03 -4.32
CA VAL A 41 -17.37 2.62 -4.15
C VAL A 41 -16.75 2.42 -2.77
N ASP A 42 -16.71 1.16 -2.35
CA ASP A 42 -16.15 0.79 -1.05
C ASP A 42 -14.64 0.54 -1.16
N TYR A 43 -13.87 1.33 -0.45
CA TYR A 43 -12.40 1.25 -0.50
C TYR A 43 -11.85 -0.16 -0.14
N PRO A 44 -12.45 -0.95 0.77
CA PRO A 44 -11.91 -2.26 1.10
C PRO A 44 -11.86 -3.23 -0.08
N ASP A 45 -12.80 -3.13 -1.01
CA ASP A 45 -12.82 -3.98 -2.20
C ASP A 45 -11.54 -3.82 -3.02
N TYR A 46 -11.08 -2.58 -3.16
CA TYR A 46 -9.86 -2.25 -3.92
C TYR A 46 -8.59 -2.51 -3.10
N ALA A 47 -8.63 -2.22 -1.80
CA ALA A 47 -7.53 -2.55 -0.90
C ALA A 47 -7.20 -4.04 -0.93
N LEU A 48 -8.23 -4.88 -0.86
CA LEU A 48 -8.06 -6.34 -0.86
C LEU A 48 -7.57 -6.87 -2.21
N LYS A 49 -8.04 -6.31 -3.33
CA LYS A 49 -7.53 -6.71 -4.66
C LYS A 49 -6.03 -6.48 -4.77
N VAL A 50 -5.58 -5.28 -4.45
CA VAL A 50 -4.15 -4.92 -4.54
C VAL A 50 -3.33 -5.73 -3.53
N ALA A 51 -3.77 -5.80 -2.29
CA ALA A 51 -3.08 -6.55 -1.25
C ALA A 51 -2.91 -8.03 -1.62
N ARG A 52 -3.94 -8.66 -2.14
CA ARG A 52 -3.88 -10.07 -2.58
C ARG A 52 -2.94 -10.25 -3.76
N ALA A 53 -2.91 -9.31 -4.71
CA ALA A 53 -1.96 -9.38 -5.82
C ALA A 53 -0.51 -9.35 -5.32
N VAL A 54 -0.20 -8.52 -4.32
CA VAL A 54 1.12 -8.48 -3.71
C VAL A 54 1.40 -9.74 -2.89
N ALA A 55 0.45 -10.18 -2.09
CA ALA A 55 0.62 -11.37 -1.22
C ALA A 55 0.85 -12.65 -2.02
N THR A 56 0.25 -12.79 -3.21
CA THR A 56 0.40 -13.96 -4.08
C THR A 56 1.60 -13.87 -5.02
N GLY A 57 2.29 -12.74 -5.06
CA GLY A 57 3.42 -12.53 -5.96
C GLY A 57 3.04 -12.12 -7.37
N ALA A 58 1.76 -11.83 -7.66
CA ALA A 58 1.33 -11.28 -8.94
C ALA A 58 1.86 -9.86 -9.15
N ALA A 59 2.07 -9.11 -8.07
CA ALA A 59 2.76 -7.84 -8.05
C ALA A 59 3.83 -7.84 -6.96
N ASP A 60 4.82 -6.98 -7.08
CA ASP A 60 5.88 -6.86 -6.07
C ASP A 60 5.54 -5.83 -5.00
N LEU A 61 4.91 -4.73 -5.39
CA LEU A 61 4.49 -3.64 -4.52
C LEU A 61 3.07 -3.19 -4.87
N GLY A 62 2.38 -2.67 -3.88
CA GLY A 62 1.04 -2.09 -4.04
C GLY A 62 1.01 -0.60 -3.71
N ILE A 63 0.14 0.11 -4.40
CA ILE A 63 -0.19 1.51 -4.09
C ILE A 63 -1.71 1.62 -3.96
N LEU A 64 -2.17 2.20 -2.87
CA LEU A 64 -3.58 2.30 -2.53
C LEU A 64 -3.93 3.73 -2.16
N ILE A 65 -5.01 4.25 -2.74
CA ILE A 65 -5.42 5.63 -2.52
C ILE A 65 -6.91 5.70 -2.19
N CYS A 66 -7.23 6.28 -1.06
CA CYS A 66 -8.60 6.68 -0.71
C CYS A 66 -8.59 8.13 -0.23
N GLY A 67 -9.60 8.60 0.47
CA GLY A 67 -9.63 9.98 0.96
C GLY A 67 -8.45 10.34 1.87
N THR A 68 -8.09 9.44 2.78
CA THR A 68 -7.00 9.63 3.76
C THR A 68 -5.88 8.62 3.65
N GLY A 69 -6.09 7.50 2.97
CA GLY A 69 -5.19 6.35 2.97
C GLY A 69 -5.34 5.44 4.20
N ILE A 70 -6.01 5.91 5.24
CA ILE A 70 -6.12 5.18 6.51
C ILE A 70 -6.93 3.89 6.33
N GLY A 71 -8.13 3.98 5.76
CA GLY A 71 -8.97 2.81 5.53
C GLY A 71 -8.32 1.79 4.62
N MET A 72 -7.63 2.25 3.58
CA MET A 72 -6.84 1.38 2.69
C MET A 72 -5.79 0.60 3.47
N SER A 73 -5.05 1.26 4.37
CA SER A 73 -4.01 0.59 5.16
C SER A 73 -4.59 -0.44 6.13
N ILE A 74 -5.70 -0.10 6.79
CA ILE A 74 -6.35 -1.02 7.72
C ILE A 74 -6.83 -2.28 6.98
N ALA A 75 -7.52 -2.10 5.85
CA ALA A 75 -8.04 -3.22 5.07
C ALA A 75 -6.91 -4.08 4.47
N ALA A 76 -5.91 -3.46 3.85
CA ALA A 76 -4.79 -4.17 3.25
C ALA A 76 -4.01 -5.00 4.28
N ASN A 77 -3.81 -4.48 5.49
CA ASN A 77 -3.09 -5.17 6.55
C ASN A 77 -3.84 -6.39 7.12
N LYS A 78 -5.09 -6.61 6.74
CA LYS A 78 -5.81 -7.86 7.08
C LYS A 78 -5.37 -9.03 6.20
N VAL A 79 -4.69 -8.78 5.10
CA VAL A 79 -4.17 -9.82 4.23
C VAL A 79 -2.80 -10.26 4.74
N ARG A 80 -2.65 -11.57 4.93
CA ARG A 80 -1.39 -12.14 5.41
C ARG A 80 -0.24 -11.81 4.45
N GLY A 81 0.89 -11.40 5.01
CA GLY A 81 2.09 -11.04 4.24
C GLY A 81 2.12 -9.58 3.80
N ILE A 82 1.09 -8.81 4.10
CA ILE A 82 1.01 -7.40 3.73
C ILE A 82 1.43 -6.50 4.89
N ARG A 83 2.31 -5.56 4.59
CA ARG A 83 2.68 -4.44 5.45
C ARG A 83 2.38 -3.18 4.68
N ALA A 84 1.19 -2.64 4.91
CA ALA A 84 0.69 -1.43 4.29
C ALA A 84 0.93 -0.24 5.23
N ALA A 85 1.52 0.81 4.70
CA ALA A 85 1.84 2.00 5.47
C ALA A 85 1.25 3.26 4.82
N VAL A 86 0.61 4.09 5.62
CA VAL A 86 0.20 5.43 5.18
C VAL A 86 1.41 6.35 5.23
N ALA A 87 1.66 7.10 4.18
CA ALA A 87 2.68 8.13 4.15
C ALA A 87 2.08 9.47 3.72
N THR A 88 2.37 10.51 4.48
CA THR A 88 1.96 11.89 4.19
C THR A 88 3.13 12.77 3.76
N ASP A 89 4.34 12.22 3.82
CA ASP A 89 5.57 12.89 3.42
C ASP A 89 6.62 11.86 2.95
N CYS A 90 7.72 12.35 2.42
CA CYS A 90 8.78 11.50 1.89
C CYS A 90 9.55 10.76 3.00
N TYR A 91 9.69 11.36 4.18
CA TYR A 91 10.37 10.69 5.28
C TYR A 91 9.61 9.41 5.72
N MET A 92 8.27 9.50 5.86
CA MET A 92 7.46 8.33 6.16
C MET A 92 7.58 7.25 5.08
N ALA A 93 7.56 7.64 3.81
CA ALA A 93 7.70 6.71 2.69
C ALA A 93 9.05 5.99 2.72
N GLN A 94 10.12 6.71 2.98
CA GLN A 94 11.46 6.15 3.10
C GLN A 94 11.54 5.18 4.27
N MET A 95 11.09 5.58 5.44
CA MET A 95 11.15 4.75 6.64
C MET A 95 10.25 3.52 6.54
N ALA A 96 9.10 3.63 5.89
CA ALA A 96 8.23 2.48 5.63
C ALA A 96 8.98 1.37 4.87
N ARG A 97 9.83 1.72 3.91
CA ARG A 97 10.66 0.76 3.20
C ARG A 97 11.87 0.32 4.03
N GLU A 98 12.66 1.27 4.47
CA GLU A 98 13.95 0.97 5.12
C GLU A 98 13.78 0.23 6.45
N HIS A 99 12.79 0.59 7.25
CA HIS A 99 12.59 0.04 8.59
C HIS A 99 11.52 -1.05 8.66
N ASN A 100 10.44 -0.92 7.89
CA ASN A 100 9.27 -1.80 8.02
C ASN A 100 9.12 -2.79 6.86
N ASP A 101 9.96 -2.69 5.84
CA ASP A 101 9.83 -3.49 4.62
C ASP A 101 8.38 -3.47 4.12
N ALA A 102 7.78 -2.28 4.15
CA ALA A 102 6.40 -2.10 3.70
C ALA A 102 6.30 -2.44 2.21
N ASN A 103 5.30 -3.23 1.86
CA ASN A 103 5.06 -3.65 0.48
C ASN A 103 3.82 -3.01 -0.14
N ASN A 104 3.10 -2.21 0.62
CA ASN A 104 1.98 -1.41 0.13
C ASN A 104 2.08 0.01 0.69
N LEU A 105 2.04 0.98 -0.21
CA LEU A 105 1.99 2.40 0.12
C LEU A 105 0.55 2.89 0.05
N CYS A 106 0.07 3.55 1.10
CA CYS A 106 -1.27 4.12 1.14
C CYS A 106 -1.21 5.65 1.18
N LEU A 107 -1.99 6.29 0.32
CA LEU A 107 -2.02 7.74 0.16
C LEU A 107 -3.44 8.28 0.34
N GLY A 108 -3.54 9.48 0.83
CA GLY A 108 -4.80 10.21 0.95
C GLY A 108 -4.97 11.23 -0.18
N GLY A 109 -5.89 10.95 -1.11
CA GLY A 109 -6.17 11.86 -2.22
C GLY A 109 -6.74 13.22 -1.80
N ARG A 110 -7.29 13.31 -0.58
CA ARG A 110 -7.76 14.55 0.02
C ARG A 110 -6.76 15.18 0.99
N VAL A 111 -5.61 14.56 1.18
CA VAL A 111 -4.59 14.99 2.14
C VAL A 111 -3.35 15.50 1.45
N VAL A 112 -2.84 14.78 0.46
CA VAL A 112 -1.63 15.18 -0.27
C VAL A 112 -1.98 15.67 -1.66
N GLY A 113 -1.36 16.77 -2.06
CA GLY A 113 -1.46 17.25 -3.44
C GLY A 113 -0.67 16.36 -4.40
N PRO A 114 -0.97 16.44 -5.72
CA PRO A 114 -0.34 15.57 -6.71
C PRO A 114 1.19 15.64 -6.72
N GLY A 115 1.76 16.83 -6.62
CA GLY A 115 3.21 16.99 -6.61
C GLY A 115 3.89 16.25 -5.47
N LEU A 116 3.39 16.42 -4.26
CA LEU A 116 3.90 15.70 -3.08
C LEU A 116 3.66 14.18 -3.20
N ALA A 117 2.49 13.79 -3.69
CA ALA A 117 2.17 12.37 -3.86
C ALA A 117 3.17 11.67 -4.79
N LEU A 118 3.55 12.29 -5.90
CA LEU A 118 4.54 11.73 -6.82
C LEU A 118 5.93 11.62 -6.17
N GLU A 119 6.33 12.59 -5.35
CA GLU A 119 7.60 12.52 -4.61
C GLU A 119 7.57 11.42 -3.54
N ILE A 120 6.44 11.23 -2.86
CA ILE A 120 6.24 10.15 -1.90
C ILE A 120 6.37 8.79 -2.61
N VAL A 121 5.71 8.61 -3.75
CA VAL A 121 5.80 7.38 -4.56
C VAL A 121 7.23 7.13 -5.01
N ARG A 122 7.91 8.15 -5.54
CA ARG A 122 9.31 8.04 -5.97
C ARG A 122 10.21 7.58 -4.81
N THR A 123 10.09 8.22 -3.67
CA THR A 123 10.87 7.89 -2.47
C THR A 123 10.63 6.46 -2.03
N PHE A 124 9.37 6.04 -1.98
CA PHE A 124 9.00 4.67 -1.63
C PHE A 124 9.66 3.66 -2.57
N LEU A 125 9.58 3.87 -3.88
CA LEU A 125 10.12 2.95 -4.87
C LEU A 125 11.65 2.92 -4.91
N GLN A 126 12.32 4.01 -4.59
CA GLN A 126 13.79 4.10 -4.59
C GLN A 126 14.42 3.60 -3.30
N SER A 127 13.67 3.48 -2.22
CA SER A 127 14.18 3.02 -0.93
C SER A 127 14.22 1.50 -0.87
N ARG A 128 15.14 0.97 -0.06
CA ARG A 128 15.36 -0.48 0.10
C ARG A 128 15.38 -0.83 1.58
N PHE A 129 14.95 -2.04 1.90
CA PHE A 129 14.94 -2.53 3.26
C PHE A 129 16.37 -2.58 3.83
N ALA A 130 16.58 -1.96 4.97
CA ALA A 130 17.89 -1.85 5.60
C ALA A 130 18.34 -3.13 6.32
N GLY A 131 17.43 -4.03 6.63
CA GLY A 131 17.75 -5.26 7.34
C GLY A 131 18.23 -5.02 8.77
N GLY A 132 19.23 -5.77 9.22
CA GLY A 132 19.80 -5.62 10.55
C GLY A 132 18.76 -5.75 11.67
N ARG A 133 18.77 -4.80 12.62
CA ARG A 133 17.78 -4.77 13.72
C ARG A 133 16.33 -4.66 13.26
N HIS A 134 16.10 -4.10 12.07
CA HIS A 134 14.76 -3.96 11.51
C HIS A 134 14.19 -5.30 11.08
N ALA A 135 15.01 -6.22 10.59
CA ALA A 135 14.58 -7.57 10.20
C ALA A 135 13.97 -8.33 11.38
N ARG A 136 14.56 -8.23 12.56
CA ARG A 136 14.02 -8.83 13.79
C ARG A 136 12.64 -8.27 14.14
N ARG A 137 12.47 -6.97 13.99
CA ARG A 137 11.18 -6.30 14.29
C ARG A 137 10.10 -6.68 13.29
N VAL A 138 10.44 -6.74 12.00
CA VAL A 138 9.53 -7.19 10.96
C VAL A 138 9.10 -8.64 11.18
N GLU A 139 10.05 -9.50 11.61
CA GLU A 139 9.72 -10.90 11.91
C GLU A 139 8.73 -11.03 13.08
N LYS A 140 8.83 -10.18 14.08
CA LYS A 140 7.84 -10.14 15.16
C LYS A 140 6.44 -9.72 14.68
N ILE A 141 6.37 -8.84 13.68
CA ILE A 141 5.11 -8.49 13.03
C ILE A 141 4.55 -9.71 12.29
N ARG A 142 5.38 -10.42 11.53
CA ARG A 142 4.96 -11.63 10.81
C ARG A 142 4.44 -12.71 11.76
N ALA A 143 5.10 -12.88 12.90
CA ALA A 143 4.68 -13.86 13.89
C ALA A 143 3.26 -13.58 14.43
N ALA A 144 2.84 -12.31 14.46
CA ALA A 144 1.51 -11.91 14.89
C ALA A 144 0.41 -12.29 13.89
N GLU A 145 0.74 -12.64 12.66
CA GLU A 145 -0.20 -13.13 11.64
C GLU A 145 -0.66 -14.57 11.91
N THR A 146 -0.01 -15.28 12.82
CA THR A 146 -0.44 -16.62 13.22
C THR A 146 -1.83 -16.50 13.87
N PRO A 147 -2.82 -17.35 13.48
CA PRO A 147 -4.14 -17.30 14.06
C PRO A 147 -4.07 -17.39 15.58
N SER A 148 -4.71 -16.44 16.28
CA SER A 148 -4.87 -16.53 17.73
C SER A 148 -5.70 -17.76 18.08
N PRO A 149 -5.43 -18.46 19.20
CA PRO A 149 -6.31 -19.54 19.66
C PRO A 149 -7.72 -18.98 19.86
N SER A 150 -8.74 -19.80 19.51
CA SER A 150 -10.13 -19.41 19.68
C SER A 150 -10.38 -18.95 21.11
N PRO A 151 -11.11 -17.84 21.33
CA PRO A 151 -11.44 -17.43 22.69
C PRO A 151 -12.19 -18.55 23.40
N PRO A 152 -11.97 -18.73 24.72
CA PRO A 152 -12.72 -19.75 25.47
C PRO A 152 -14.22 -19.50 25.33
N SER A 153 -14.98 -20.57 25.10
CA SER A 153 -16.45 -20.50 25.03
C SER A 153 -16.97 -19.80 26.29
N ARG A 154 -17.80 -18.80 26.12
CA ARG A 154 -18.56 -18.24 27.25
C ARG A 154 -19.56 -19.30 27.72
N GLN A 155 -19.40 -19.78 28.96
CA GLN A 155 -20.39 -20.58 29.66
C GLN A 155 -21.54 -19.68 30.10
#